data_cca27d06678f3475684737b595bfa5a1
#
_entry.id   cca27d06678f3475684737b595bfa5a1
#
_cell.length_a   1.000
_cell.length_b   1.000
_cell.length_c   1.000
_cell.angle_alpha   90.00
_cell.angle_beta   90.00
_cell.angle_gamma   90.00
#
_symmetry.space_group_name_H-M   'P 1'
#
loop_
_entity.id
_entity.type
_entity.pdbx_description
1 polymer ?
#
loop_
_entity_poly.entity_id
_entity_poly.type
_entity_poly.pdbx_seq_one_letter_code
_entity_poly.pdbx_strand_id
1 'polypeptide(L)'
;LAANERKDGNSDSLDDRWAWTGYSTFNQYGATASLAAASRVLKGWNDALAKECLDTAIKLWNDEKAHPAPNPFRGGFARFGPPEWSAALELMIATDGAEPYKQKVQELFPAVIEHMDARGWTAVRALPYLDASYKEKFRSALVTWLPQLNRELEATPFGVPPTRRDWGGAEQVANFGAEMYFLHEAFPDLVGPDYTLRAANYLLGTHPVSSESYIAGIGTVSRQHTYSNNRGDNSYIPGAMIPGYVVIKPDFPECITGFGMLWFEHETTVSAASSWVLEAAAAEAIVREKPTSERKSGK
;
A
#
# COMPACT_ATOMS: atom_id res chain seq x y z
N LEU A 1 3.10 -28.93 6.33
CA LEU A 1 2.82 -30.16 5.58
C LEU A 1 1.50 -30.72 6.06
N ALA A 2 0.60 -31.08 5.15
CA ALA A 2 -0.59 -31.82 5.55
C ALA A 2 -0.16 -33.18 6.15
N ALA A 3 -0.96 -33.70 7.09
CA ALA A 3 -0.57 -34.91 7.80
C ALA A 3 -0.35 -36.16 6.91
N ASN A 4 -0.82 -36.10 5.68
CA ASN A 4 -0.67 -37.11 4.64
C ASN A 4 0.48 -36.86 3.65
N GLU A 5 1.17 -35.72 3.76
CA GLU A 5 2.35 -35.45 2.94
C GLU A 5 3.55 -36.24 3.46
N ARG A 6 4.01 -37.18 2.69
CA ARG A 6 5.20 -37.99 2.97
C ARG A 6 6.32 -37.57 2.04
N LYS A 7 7.52 -37.42 2.59
CA LYS A 7 8.73 -37.30 1.77
C LYS A 7 9.14 -38.68 1.30
N ASP A 8 8.79 -39.06 0.10
CA ASP A 8 9.13 -40.37 -0.46
C ASP A 8 10.45 -40.37 -1.25
N GLY A 9 11.04 -39.21 -1.47
CA GLY A 9 12.29 -39.07 -2.22
C GLY A 9 12.13 -39.08 -3.75
N ASN A 10 10.89 -39.12 -4.26
CA ASN A 10 10.60 -39.03 -5.69
C ASN A 10 10.14 -37.62 -6.02
N SER A 11 10.58 -37.05 -7.13
CA SER A 11 10.27 -35.68 -7.56
C SER A 11 8.99 -35.55 -8.38
N ASP A 12 8.17 -36.59 -8.47
CA ASP A 12 7.01 -36.66 -9.36
C ASP A 12 5.71 -37.02 -8.63
N SER A 13 5.75 -37.04 -7.29
CA SER A 13 4.58 -37.40 -6.49
C SER A 13 3.74 -36.19 -6.09
N LEU A 14 2.43 -36.42 -5.77
CA LEU A 14 1.47 -35.37 -5.43
C LEU A 14 1.78 -34.63 -4.13
N ASP A 15 2.72 -35.15 -3.34
CA ASP A 15 3.18 -34.59 -2.07
C ASP A 15 4.40 -33.65 -2.23
N ASP A 16 4.94 -33.53 -3.44
CA ASP A 16 6.08 -32.66 -3.72
C ASP A 16 5.71 -31.19 -3.65
N ARG A 17 6.51 -30.45 -2.91
CA ARG A 17 6.47 -28.99 -2.89
C ARG A 17 7.58 -28.44 -3.77
N TRP A 18 7.18 -27.80 -4.84
CA TRP A 18 8.11 -27.21 -5.79
C TRP A 18 8.53 -25.82 -5.31
N ALA A 19 9.83 -25.60 -5.20
CA ALA A 19 10.40 -24.28 -5.00
C ALA A 19 10.86 -23.73 -6.36
N TRP A 20 10.32 -22.59 -6.76
CA TRP A 20 10.74 -21.87 -7.93
C TRP A 20 12.00 -21.07 -7.60
N THR A 21 13.13 -21.48 -8.15
CA THR A 21 14.45 -20.88 -7.87
C THR A 21 14.89 -19.90 -8.95
N GLY A 22 14.00 -19.53 -9.86
CA GLY A 22 14.29 -18.55 -10.92
C GLY A 22 14.57 -17.17 -10.31
N TYR A 23 15.64 -16.54 -10.79
CA TYR A 23 16.03 -15.21 -10.37
C TYR A 23 15.06 -14.16 -10.93
N SER A 24 14.58 -13.25 -10.09
CA SER A 24 13.62 -12.20 -10.45
C SER A 24 14.03 -10.85 -9.88
N THR A 25 14.42 -9.93 -10.74
CA THR A 25 14.70 -8.51 -10.38
C THR A 25 13.56 -7.87 -9.59
N PHE A 26 12.31 -8.15 -9.97
CA PHE A 26 11.14 -7.64 -9.25
C PHE A 26 11.09 -8.13 -7.80
N ASN A 27 11.32 -9.42 -7.58
CA ASN A 27 11.33 -10.01 -6.24
C ASN A 27 12.52 -9.52 -5.42
N GLN A 28 13.71 -9.38 -6.04
CA GLN A 28 14.89 -8.85 -5.36
C GLN A 28 14.66 -7.44 -4.81
N TYR A 29 14.20 -6.52 -5.66
CA TYR A 29 13.92 -5.17 -5.22
C TYR A 29 12.71 -5.08 -4.27
N GLY A 30 11.68 -5.92 -4.46
CA GLY A 30 10.55 -6.03 -3.55
C GLY A 30 10.98 -6.48 -2.15
N ALA A 31 11.79 -7.53 -2.07
CA ALA A 31 12.35 -8.02 -0.81
C ALA A 31 13.28 -6.98 -0.17
N THR A 32 14.12 -6.32 -0.96
CA THR A 32 15.00 -5.23 -0.49
C THR A 32 14.19 -4.12 0.17
N ALA A 33 13.14 -3.63 -0.50
CA ALA A 33 12.27 -2.58 0.05
C ALA A 33 11.59 -3.01 1.35
N SER A 34 11.01 -4.22 1.37
CA SER A 34 10.30 -4.75 2.53
C SER A 34 11.22 -4.93 3.74
N LEU A 35 12.41 -5.47 3.53
CA LEU A 35 13.39 -5.66 4.62
C LEU A 35 13.94 -4.33 5.14
N ALA A 36 14.22 -3.36 4.26
CA ALA A 36 14.66 -2.03 4.67
C ALA A 36 13.55 -1.30 5.48
N ALA A 37 12.28 -1.45 5.10
CA ALA A 37 11.16 -0.93 5.88
C ALA A 37 11.04 -1.66 7.23
N ALA A 38 11.12 -2.99 7.25
CA ALA A 38 11.06 -3.81 8.46
C ALA A 38 12.16 -3.43 9.46
N SER A 39 13.37 -3.13 8.98
CA SER A 39 14.48 -2.72 9.85
C SER A 39 14.14 -1.48 10.68
N ARG A 40 13.40 -0.52 10.13
CA ARG A 40 12.97 0.68 10.85
C ARG A 40 11.90 0.40 11.89
N VAL A 41 10.93 -0.43 11.53
CA VAL A 41 9.80 -0.79 12.41
C VAL A 41 10.28 -1.63 13.60
N LEU A 42 11.26 -2.50 13.40
CA LEU A 42 11.80 -3.37 14.44
C LEU A 42 12.79 -2.67 15.38
N LYS A 43 13.31 -1.51 15.00
CA LYS A 43 14.25 -0.75 15.80
C LYS A 43 13.63 -0.33 17.13
N GLY A 44 14.31 -0.65 18.24
CA GLY A 44 13.81 -0.43 19.60
C GLY A 44 12.91 -1.56 20.14
N TRP A 45 12.50 -2.52 19.30
CA TRP A 45 11.75 -3.72 19.71
C TRP A 45 12.57 -4.99 19.61
N ASN A 46 13.29 -5.13 18.50
CA ASN A 46 14.19 -6.26 18.24
C ASN A 46 15.35 -5.76 17.37
N ASP A 47 16.33 -5.16 17.98
CA ASP A 47 17.45 -4.52 17.27
C ASP A 47 18.32 -5.53 16.52
N ALA A 48 18.42 -6.77 17.02
CA ALA A 48 19.15 -7.81 16.31
C ALA A 48 18.50 -8.17 14.99
N LEU A 49 17.17 -8.37 14.98
CA LEU A 49 16.41 -8.64 13.77
C LEU A 49 16.34 -7.40 12.86
N ALA A 50 16.21 -6.20 13.44
CA ALA A 50 16.26 -4.95 12.68
C ALA A 50 17.57 -4.82 11.89
N LYS A 51 18.69 -5.14 12.54
CA LYS A 51 20.00 -5.13 11.88
C LYS A 51 20.10 -6.21 10.79
N GLU A 52 19.67 -7.43 11.07
CA GLU A 52 19.66 -8.52 10.10
C GLU A 52 18.83 -8.16 8.85
N CYS A 53 17.65 -7.56 9.04
CA CYS A 53 16.81 -7.07 7.95
C CYS A 53 17.55 -6.02 7.09
N LEU A 54 18.21 -5.04 7.71
CA LEU A 54 18.92 -4.01 6.95
C LEU A 54 20.14 -4.59 6.21
N ASP A 55 20.95 -5.41 6.88
CA ASP A 55 22.12 -6.05 6.26
C ASP A 55 21.71 -6.91 5.06
N THR A 56 20.61 -7.65 5.20
CA THR A 56 20.06 -8.48 4.13
C THR A 56 19.52 -7.63 2.97
N ALA A 57 18.82 -6.53 3.27
CA ALA A 57 18.36 -5.60 2.24
C ALA A 57 19.52 -5.01 1.42
N ILE A 58 20.59 -4.60 2.09
CA ILE A 58 21.80 -4.07 1.45
C ILE A 58 22.47 -5.16 0.60
N LYS A 59 22.55 -6.39 1.10
CA LYS A 59 23.10 -7.52 0.35
C LYS A 59 22.29 -7.79 -0.93
N LEU A 60 20.96 -7.85 -0.84
CA LEU A 60 20.09 -8.07 -1.99
C LEU A 60 20.20 -6.95 -3.04
N TRP A 61 20.30 -5.69 -2.59
CA TRP A 61 20.55 -4.56 -3.47
C TRP A 61 21.85 -4.70 -4.25
N ASN A 62 22.94 -5.02 -3.54
CA ASN A 62 24.27 -5.18 -4.14
C ASN A 62 24.33 -6.39 -5.09
N ASP A 63 23.66 -7.48 -4.73
CA ASP A 63 23.60 -8.70 -5.53
C ASP A 63 22.85 -8.45 -6.85
N GLU A 64 21.71 -7.76 -6.82
CA GLU A 64 20.97 -7.38 -8.03
C GLU A 64 21.81 -6.46 -8.95
N LYS A 65 22.58 -5.55 -8.38
CA LYS A 65 23.48 -4.68 -9.17
C LYS A 65 24.62 -5.44 -9.83
N ALA A 66 25.17 -6.44 -9.13
CA ALA A 66 26.27 -7.25 -9.64
C ALA A 66 25.80 -8.33 -10.64
N HIS A 67 24.60 -8.86 -10.46
CA HIS A 67 24.07 -10.00 -11.20
C HIS A 67 22.61 -9.74 -11.64
N PRO A 68 22.36 -8.72 -12.48
CA PRO A 68 20.99 -8.41 -12.91
C PRO A 68 20.39 -9.60 -13.69
N ALA A 69 19.10 -9.86 -13.47
CA ALA A 69 18.43 -10.95 -14.18
C ALA A 69 18.49 -10.75 -15.70
N PRO A 70 18.91 -11.75 -16.46
CA PRO A 70 19.04 -11.64 -17.93
C PRO A 70 17.70 -11.38 -18.63
N ASN A 71 16.60 -11.89 -18.06
CA ASN A 71 15.24 -11.63 -18.49
C ASN A 71 14.41 -11.22 -17.29
N PRO A 72 14.37 -9.93 -16.92
CA PRO A 72 13.57 -9.50 -15.80
C PRO A 72 12.11 -9.83 -16.07
N PHE A 73 11.50 -10.61 -15.19
CA PHE A 73 10.09 -10.97 -15.30
C PHE A 73 9.25 -9.69 -15.20
N ARG A 74 8.63 -9.33 -16.32
CA ARG A 74 7.70 -8.21 -16.40
C ARG A 74 6.27 -8.73 -16.29
N GLY A 75 5.93 -9.32 -15.14
CA GLY A 75 4.57 -9.73 -14.84
C GLY A 75 3.60 -8.55 -14.78
N GLY A 76 2.31 -8.81 -14.66
CA GLY A 76 1.25 -7.79 -14.65
C GLY A 76 1.43 -6.66 -13.61
N PHE A 77 2.28 -6.87 -12.62
CA PHE A 77 2.66 -5.88 -11.60
C PHE A 77 3.76 -4.91 -12.04
N ALA A 78 4.44 -5.14 -13.17
CA ALA A 78 5.47 -4.23 -13.72
C ALA A 78 4.91 -2.88 -14.20
N ARG A 79 3.58 -2.71 -14.21
CA ARG A 79 2.90 -1.46 -14.58
C ARG A 79 3.12 -0.31 -13.60
N PHE A 80 3.66 -0.58 -12.43
CA PHE A 80 3.73 0.38 -11.33
C PHE A 80 5.08 1.10 -11.20
N GLY A 81 5.79 1.27 -12.31
CA GLY A 81 7.08 1.95 -12.36
C GLY A 81 8.29 1.07 -12.04
N PRO A 82 9.49 1.64 -12.02
CA PRO A 82 10.71 0.87 -11.81
C PRO A 82 10.69 0.24 -10.40
N PRO A 83 10.84 -1.09 -10.27
CA PRO A 83 10.89 -1.75 -8.96
C PRO A 83 12.06 -1.26 -8.11
N GLU A 84 13.12 -0.79 -8.74
CA GLU A 84 14.31 -0.20 -8.14
C GLU A 84 14.01 1.04 -7.30
N TRP A 85 12.97 1.83 -7.67
CA TRP A 85 12.57 3.02 -6.92
C TRP A 85 12.24 2.70 -5.47
N SER A 86 11.36 1.73 -5.23
CA SER A 86 10.94 1.37 -3.87
C SER A 86 12.12 0.89 -3.03
N ALA A 87 13.01 0.08 -3.61
CA ALA A 87 14.21 -0.41 -2.92
C ALA A 87 15.16 0.73 -2.56
N ALA A 88 15.45 1.62 -3.52
CA ALA A 88 16.31 2.78 -3.29
C ALA A 88 15.73 3.73 -2.23
N LEU A 89 14.43 4.02 -2.31
CA LEU A 89 13.73 4.88 -1.35
C LEU A 89 13.80 4.31 0.07
N GLU A 90 13.43 3.05 0.26
CA GLU A 90 13.41 2.43 1.58
C GLU A 90 14.80 2.27 2.18
N LEU A 91 15.81 1.94 1.37
CA LEU A 91 17.21 1.92 1.81
C LEU A 91 17.71 3.31 2.14
N MET A 92 17.44 4.33 1.32
CA MET A 92 17.79 5.71 1.62
C MET A 92 17.25 6.16 2.98
N ILE A 93 15.96 5.88 3.24
CA ILE A 93 15.32 6.23 4.52
C ILE A 93 15.94 5.42 5.68
N ALA A 94 16.16 4.11 5.50
CA ALA A 94 16.70 3.25 6.53
C ALA A 94 18.18 3.57 6.90
N THR A 95 18.90 4.18 5.97
CA THR A 95 20.31 4.55 6.14
C THR A 95 20.54 6.06 6.32
N ASP A 96 19.46 6.81 6.59
CA ASP A 96 19.50 8.26 6.80
C ASP A 96 20.15 9.04 5.63
N GLY A 97 19.78 8.70 4.42
CA GLY A 97 20.23 9.40 3.21
C GLY A 97 21.56 8.93 2.63
N ALA A 98 22.02 7.73 3.00
CA ALA A 98 23.31 7.23 2.51
C ALA A 98 23.35 7.02 0.98
N GLU A 99 24.50 7.32 0.41
CA GLU A 99 24.85 6.92 -0.96
C GLU A 99 25.13 5.39 -1.01
N PRO A 100 24.84 4.67 -2.09
CA PRO A 100 24.36 5.16 -3.42
C PRO A 100 22.83 5.27 -3.54
N TYR A 101 22.07 5.04 -2.48
CA TYR A 101 20.61 5.00 -2.52
C TYR A 101 20.02 6.37 -2.84
N LYS A 102 20.53 7.40 -2.19
CA LYS A 102 20.13 8.79 -2.43
C LYS A 102 20.35 9.19 -3.89
N GLN A 103 21.51 8.87 -4.46
CA GLN A 103 21.80 9.14 -5.86
C GLN A 103 20.81 8.45 -6.78
N LYS A 104 20.46 7.18 -6.49
CA LYS A 104 19.47 6.44 -7.29
C LYS A 104 18.07 7.03 -7.17
N VAL A 105 17.66 7.46 -5.98
CA VAL A 105 16.40 8.18 -5.78
C VAL A 105 16.38 9.48 -6.59
N GLN A 106 17.44 10.26 -6.58
CA GLN A 106 17.56 11.49 -7.36
C GLN A 106 17.45 11.23 -8.87
N GLU A 107 18.09 10.18 -9.36
CA GLU A 107 18.05 9.78 -10.77
C GLU A 107 16.63 9.42 -11.22
N LEU A 108 15.90 8.65 -10.40
CA LEU A 108 14.56 8.16 -10.74
C LEU A 108 13.44 9.14 -10.44
N PHE A 109 13.67 10.14 -9.60
CA PHE A 109 12.66 11.08 -9.10
C PHE A 109 11.82 11.74 -10.20
N PRO A 110 12.40 12.28 -11.28
CA PRO A 110 11.62 12.92 -12.33
C PRO A 110 10.59 11.98 -12.97
N ALA A 111 11.03 10.78 -13.34
CA ALA A 111 10.15 9.78 -13.96
C ALA A 111 9.05 9.26 -12.99
N VAL A 112 9.35 9.24 -11.69
CA VAL A 112 8.38 8.79 -10.69
C VAL A 112 7.27 9.81 -10.47
N ILE A 113 7.59 11.09 -10.37
CA ILE A 113 6.57 12.13 -10.16
C ILE A 113 5.70 12.41 -11.39
N GLU A 114 6.06 11.94 -12.58
CA GLU A 114 5.19 11.96 -13.76
C GLU A 114 3.98 11.04 -13.61
N HIS A 115 4.02 10.09 -12.67
CA HIS A 115 2.98 9.09 -12.42
C HIS A 115 2.44 9.19 -10.99
N MET A 116 1.90 10.36 -10.63
CA MET A 116 1.36 10.64 -9.28
C MET A 116 0.26 9.66 -8.87
N ASP A 117 -0.56 9.22 -9.82
CA ASP A 117 -1.66 8.26 -9.64
C ASP A 117 -1.19 6.82 -9.32
N ALA A 118 0.06 6.50 -9.61
CA ALA A 118 0.62 5.17 -9.41
C ALA A 118 1.58 5.13 -8.21
N ARG A 119 2.71 5.79 -8.32
CA ARG A 119 3.78 5.80 -7.31
C ARG A 119 4.38 7.17 -7.06
N GLY A 120 3.95 8.18 -7.81
CA GLY A 120 4.50 9.53 -7.70
C GLY A 120 4.40 10.06 -6.28
N TRP A 121 3.28 9.80 -5.59
CA TRP A 121 3.08 10.19 -4.19
C TRP A 121 4.18 9.67 -3.26
N THR A 122 4.79 8.50 -3.53
CA THR A 122 5.87 7.96 -2.69
C THR A 122 7.10 8.84 -2.64
N ALA A 123 7.29 9.68 -3.68
CA ALA A 123 8.41 10.62 -3.76
C ALA A 123 8.36 11.70 -2.66
N VAL A 124 7.18 11.97 -2.07
CA VAL A 124 7.06 12.86 -0.92
C VAL A 124 7.92 12.41 0.26
N ARG A 125 8.05 11.09 0.44
CA ARG A 125 8.85 10.49 1.52
C ARG A 125 10.35 10.66 1.33
N ALA A 126 10.79 10.96 0.11
CA ALA A 126 12.19 11.27 -0.20
C ALA A 126 12.58 12.71 0.15
N LEU A 127 11.63 13.64 0.18
CA LEU A 127 11.91 15.08 0.29
C LEU A 127 12.73 15.49 1.52
N PRO A 128 12.61 14.87 2.71
CA PRO A 128 13.46 15.20 3.85
C PRO A 128 14.97 14.94 3.62
N TYR A 129 15.31 14.09 2.65
CA TYR A 129 16.69 13.69 2.34
C TYR A 129 17.25 14.39 1.10
N LEU A 130 16.40 15.15 0.39
CA LEU A 130 16.74 15.82 -0.85
C LEU A 130 16.79 17.35 -0.65
N ASP A 131 17.41 18.06 -1.59
CA ASP A 131 17.45 19.51 -1.54
C ASP A 131 16.09 20.16 -1.91
N ALA A 132 15.96 21.47 -1.64
CA ALA A 132 14.72 22.20 -1.82
C ALA A 132 14.19 22.17 -3.27
N SER A 133 15.06 22.00 -4.27
CA SER A 133 14.65 21.96 -5.67
C SER A 133 13.75 20.76 -5.98
N TYR A 134 13.95 19.64 -5.30
CA TYR A 134 13.08 18.46 -5.42
C TYR A 134 11.71 18.70 -4.80
N LYS A 135 11.63 19.44 -3.70
CA LYS A 135 10.35 19.84 -3.11
C LYS A 135 9.53 20.70 -4.06
N GLU A 136 10.16 21.64 -4.73
CA GLU A 136 9.49 22.49 -5.73
C GLU A 136 9.04 21.71 -6.98
N LYS A 137 9.86 20.78 -7.47
CA LYS A 137 9.47 19.86 -8.56
C LYS A 137 8.26 19.04 -8.18
N PHE A 138 8.28 18.44 -6.96
CA PHE A 138 7.15 17.67 -6.46
C PHE A 138 5.89 18.49 -6.32
N ARG A 139 6.00 19.70 -5.73
CA ARG A 139 4.89 20.66 -5.61
C ARG A 139 4.25 20.95 -6.96
N SER A 140 5.06 21.21 -7.97
CA SER A 140 4.59 21.49 -9.33
C SER A 140 3.84 20.30 -9.94
N ALA A 141 4.34 19.07 -9.75
CA ALA A 141 3.66 17.85 -10.18
C ALA A 141 2.33 17.65 -9.44
N LEU A 142 2.31 17.91 -8.13
CA LEU A 142 1.12 17.82 -7.29
C LEU A 142 0.03 18.81 -7.73
N VAL A 143 0.39 20.08 -7.95
CA VAL A 143 -0.53 21.11 -8.46
C VAL A 143 -1.14 20.72 -9.81
N THR A 144 -0.37 20.06 -10.68
CA THR A 144 -0.85 19.59 -11.98
C THR A 144 -1.79 18.38 -11.85
N TRP A 145 -1.51 17.47 -10.92
CA TRP A 145 -2.26 16.24 -10.76
C TRP A 145 -3.56 16.40 -9.98
N LEU A 146 -3.59 17.21 -8.92
CA LEU A 146 -4.76 17.35 -8.03
C LEU A 146 -6.07 17.68 -8.76
N PRO A 147 -6.12 18.56 -9.77
CA PRO A 147 -7.36 18.83 -10.50
C PRO A 147 -7.91 17.60 -11.23
N GLN A 148 -7.05 16.72 -11.71
CA GLN A 148 -7.47 15.49 -12.36
C GLN A 148 -8.03 14.52 -11.31
N LEU A 149 -7.33 14.32 -10.19
CA LEU A 149 -7.81 13.52 -9.08
C LEU A 149 -9.19 13.99 -8.61
N ASN A 150 -9.37 15.29 -8.38
CA ASN A 150 -10.64 15.83 -7.89
C ASN A 150 -11.80 15.54 -8.85
N ARG A 151 -11.59 15.68 -10.16
CA ARG A 151 -12.61 15.30 -11.14
C ARG A 151 -12.98 13.81 -11.10
N GLU A 152 -12.00 12.94 -10.82
CA GLU A 152 -12.26 11.50 -10.66
C GLU A 152 -13.08 11.23 -9.38
N LEU A 153 -12.76 11.91 -8.28
CA LEU A 153 -13.47 11.77 -7.01
C LEU A 153 -14.89 12.34 -7.05
N GLU A 154 -15.09 13.49 -7.71
CA GLU A 154 -16.40 14.11 -7.92
C GLU A 154 -17.33 13.25 -8.80
N ALA A 155 -16.76 12.37 -9.60
CA ALA A 155 -17.52 11.44 -10.41
C ALA A 155 -18.12 10.28 -9.60
N THR A 156 -17.83 10.17 -8.32
CA THR A 156 -18.44 9.23 -7.38
C THR A 156 -19.19 9.99 -6.28
N PRO A 157 -20.35 9.50 -5.81
CA PRO A 157 -21.13 10.21 -4.79
C PRO A 157 -20.45 10.24 -3.42
N PHE A 158 -19.37 9.49 -3.22
CA PHE A 158 -18.68 9.33 -1.94
C PHE A 158 -17.36 10.08 -1.87
N GLY A 159 -16.90 10.64 -2.99
CA GLY A 159 -15.61 11.33 -3.04
C GLY A 159 -14.40 10.43 -2.78
N VAL A 160 -14.51 9.17 -3.14
CA VAL A 160 -13.42 8.18 -3.11
C VAL A 160 -13.10 7.69 -4.53
N PRO A 161 -11.90 7.13 -4.79
CA PRO A 161 -11.56 6.63 -6.10
C PRO A 161 -12.54 5.57 -6.60
N PRO A 162 -13.00 5.66 -7.87
CA PRO A 162 -13.83 4.61 -8.44
C PRO A 162 -13.03 3.33 -8.58
N THR A 163 -13.68 2.20 -8.38
CA THR A 163 -13.08 0.89 -8.63
C THR A 163 -12.70 0.78 -10.11
N ARG A 164 -11.43 0.50 -10.36
CA ARG A 164 -10.87 0.38 -11.72
C ARG A 164 -10.79 -1.06 -12.21
N ARG A 165 -11.20 -2.02 -11.40
CA ARG A 165 -11.12 -3.47 -11.65
C ARG A 165 -12.39 -4.15 -11.18
N ASP A 166 -12.57 -5.37 -11.60
CA ASP A 166 -13.62 -6.31 -11.21
C ASP A 166 -13.42 -6.95 -9.82
N TRP A 167 -12.62 -6.30 -8.99
CA TRP A 167 -12.37 -6.61 -7.58
C TRP A 167 -12.86 -5.44 -6.71
N GLY A 168 -13.40 -5.72 -5.55
CA GLY A 168 -13.86 -4.67 -4.64
C GLY A 168 -12.78 -3.64 -4.31
N GLY A 169 -13.17 -2.39 -4.24
CA GLY A 169 -12.26 -1.24 -4.20
C GLY A 169 -11.73 -0.86 -2.82
N ALA A 170 -12.08 -1.57 -1.75
CA ALA A 170 -11.75 -1.16 -0.39
C ALA A 170 -10.24 -1.00 -0.14
N GLU A 171 -9.41 -1.93 -0.65
CA GLU A 171 -7.96 -1.80 -0.53
C GLU A 171 -7.43 -0.56 -1.28
N GLN A 172 -7.99 -0.27 -2.46
CA GLN A 172 -7.64 0.93 -3.22
C GLN A 172 -8.03 2.21 -2.47
N VAL A 173 -9.19 2.22 -1.82
CA VAL A 173 -9.65 3.36 -1.01
C VAL A 173 -8.78 3.52 0.23
N ALA A 174 -8.40 2.43 0.92
CA ALA A 174 -7.50 2.49 2.06
C ALA A 174 -6.11 3.03 1.68
N ASN A 175 -5.53 2.53 0.59
CA ASN A 175 -4.26 3.05 0.07
C ASN A 175 -4.37 4.53 -0.28
N PHE A 176 -5.44 4.93 -0.98
CA PHE A 176 -5.67 6.33 -1.32
C PHE A 176 -5.70 7.23 -0.09
N GLY A 177 -6.43 6.86 0.96
CA GLY A 177 -6.49 7.66 2.19
C GLY A 177 -5.13 7.84 2.84
N ALA A 178 -4.35 6.75 2.96
CA ALA A 178 -2.99 6.79 3.51
C ALA A 178 -2.03 7.62 2.63
N GLU A 179 -2.13 7.50 1.30
CA GLU A 179 -1.34 8.30 0.35
C GLU A 179 -1.61 9.80 0.53
N MET A 180 -2.89 10.18 0.61
CA MET A 180 -3.29 11.56 0.80
C MET A 180 -2.86 12.12 2.16
N TYR A 181 -2.76 11.29 3.19
CA TYR A 181 -2.18 11.68 4.48
C TYR A 181 -0.71 12.11 4.33
N PHE A 182 0.12 11.33 3.67
CA PHE A 182 1.52 11.72 3.43
C PHE A 182 1.65 13.01 2.63
N LEU A 183 0.75 13.22 1.67
CA LEU A 183 0.72 14.47 0.90
C LEU A 183 0.24 15.65 1.75
N HIS A 184 -0.74 15.44 2.63
CA HIS A 184 -1.22 16.43 3.58
C HIS A 184 -0.11 16.88 4.54
N GLU A 185 0.62 15.93 5.12
CA GLU A 185 1.74 16.25 6.02
C GLU A 185 2.81 17.13 5.36
N ALA A 186 3.11 16.89 4.10
CA ALA A 186 4.15 17.62 3.38
C ALA A 186 3.66 18.94 2.75
N PHE A 187 2.40 19.00 2.34
CA PHE A 187 1.78 20.10 1.59
C PHE A 187 0.34 20.39 2.08
N PRO A 188 0.16 20.77 3.37
CA PRO A 188 -1.18 20.98 3.93
C PRO A 188 -1.93 22.16 3.29
N ASP A 189 -1.24 23.03 2.57
CA ASP A 189 -1.82 24.13 1.80
C ASP A 189 -2.42 23.69 0.44
N LEU A 190 -2.07 22.51 -0.05
CA LEU A 190 -2.57 21.93 -1.29
C LEU A 190 -3.51 20.74 -1.05
N VAL A 191 -3.22 19.94 -0.06
CA VAL A 191 -3.95 18.69 0.25
C VAL A 191 -4.56 18.82 1.63
N GLY A 192 -5.89 18.90 1.69
CA GLY A 192 -6.63 18.94 2.96
C GLY A 192 -6.72 17.56 3.63
N PRO A 193 -7.16 17.51 4.90
CA PRO A 193 -7.34 16.26 5.64
C PRO A 193 -8.54 15.44 5.15
N ASP A 194 -9.47 16.07 4.42
CA ASP A 194 -10.75 15.48 4.00
C ASP A 194 -10.58 14.22 3.14
N TYR A 195 -9.53 14.12 2.34
CA TYR A 195 -9.29 12.96 1.49
C TYR A 195 -9.12 11.67 2.31
N THR A 196 -8.26 11.72 3.33
CA THR A 196 -8.04 10.61 4.25
C THR A 196 -9.29 10.31 5.05
N LEU A 197 -9.95 11.32 5.62
CA LEU A 197 -11.15 11.10 6.42
C LEU A 197 -12.32 10.52 5.60
N ARG A 198 -12.48 10.91 4.33
CA ARG A 198 -13.49 10.30 3.43
C ARG A 198 -13.19 8.83 3.15
N ALA A 199 -11.92 8.50 2.92
CA ALA A 199 -11.51 7.11 2.72
C ALA A 199 -11.84 6.25 3.94
N ALA A 200 -11.46 6.69 5.14
CA ALA A 200 -11.79 6.00 6.38
C ALA A 200 -13.31 5.86 6.59
N ASN A 201 -14.07 6.93 6.37
CA ASN A 201 -15.53 6.91 6.49
C ASN A 201 -16.17 5.94 5.50
N TYR A 202 -15.70 5.90 4.25
CA TYR A 202 -16.17 4.95 3.25
C TYR A 202 -15.97 3.50 3.72
N LEU A 203 -14.78 3.17 4.20
CA LEU A 203 -14.46 1.84 4.69
C LEU A 203 -15.29 1.44 5.92
N LEU A 204 -15.70 2.42 6.72
CA LEU A 204 -16.50 2.24 7.94
C LEU A 204 -18.01 2.32 7.70
N GLY A 205 -18.47 2.33 6.45
CA GLY A 205 -19.89 2.20 6.10
C GLY A 205 -20.54 3.40 5.41
N THR A 206 -19.80 4.46 5.09
CA THR A 206 -20.33 5.56 4.27
C THR A 206 -20.18 5.22 2.79
N HIS A 207 -20.98 4.27 2.32
CA HIS A 207 -21.01 3.83 0.93
C HIS A 207 -22.47 3.53 0.47
N PRO A 208 -22.74 3.30 -0.85
CA PRO A 208 -24.09 3.38 -1.41
C PRO A 208 -25.07 2.33 -0.90
N VAL A 209 -24.58 1.17 -0.51
CA VAL A 209 -25.44 -0.02 -0.40
C VAL A 209 -25.97 -0.20 1.02
N SER A 210 -25.17 0.09 2.00
CA SER A 210 -25.52 -0.12 3.40
C SER A 210 -24.61 0.69 4.33
N SER A 211 -24.91 0.70 5.62
CA SER A 211 -24.01 1.23 6.65
C SER A 211 -23.04 0.17 7.18
N GLU A 212 -22.85 -0.92 6.46
CA GLU A 212 -21.97 -2.02 6.87
C GLU A 212 -20.50 -1.64 6.70
N SER A 213 -19.72 -1.77 7.77
CA SER A 213 -18.26 -1.60 7.70
C SER A 213 -17.62 -2.78 6.95
N TYR A 214 -16.65 -2.48 6.10
CA TYR A 214 -15.83 -3.50 5.42
C TYR A 214 -14.77 -4.13 6.34
N ILE A 215 -14.69 -3.66 7.58
CA ILE A 215 -13.73 -4.15 8.57
C ILE A 215 -14.46 -5.05 9.56
N ALA A 216 -14.11 -6.31 9.58
CA ALA A 216 -14.77 -7.30 10.42
C ALA A 216 -14.66 -6.94 11.91
N GLY A 217 -15.81 -6.83 12.58
CA GLY A 217 -15.91 -6.49 14.01
C GLY A 217 -15.69 -5.02 14.35
N ILE A 218 -15.57 -4.12 13.36
CA ILE A 218 -15.45 -2.68 13.58
C ILE A 218 -16.66 -1.96 12.98
N GLY A 219 -17.23 -1.03 13.73
CA GLY A 219 -18.45 -0.33 13.38
C GLY A 219 -19.70 -0.96 14.01
N THR A 220 -20.85 -0.28 13.86
CA THR A 220 -22.14 -0.72 14.43
C THR A 220 -22.64 -1.98 13.71
N VAL A 221 -22.46 -2.04 12.41
CA VAL A 221 -22.73 -3.20 11.57
C VAL A 221 -21.45 -3.47 10.77
N SER A 222 -20.99 -4.71 10.79
CA SER A 222 -19.78 -5.09 10.07
C SER A 222 -19.88 -6.48 9.49
N ARG A 223 -19.09 -6.76 8.46
CA ARG A 223 -18.95 -8.09 7.90
C ARG A 223 -18.42 -9.06 8.97
N GLN A 224 -19.15 -10.13 9.23
CA GLN A 224 -18.79 -11.13 10.24
C GLN A 224 -17.99 -12.30 9.67
N HIS A 225 -18.19 -12.60 8.39
CA HIS A 225 -17.54 -13.70 7.72
C HIS A 225 -16.76 -13.22 6.52
N THR A 226 -15.52 -13.67 6.41
CA THR A 226 -14.62 -13.34 5.31
C THR A 226 -14.17 -14.64 4.63
N TYR A 227 -13.97 -14.55 3.33
CA TYR A 227 -13.40 -15.66 2.56
C TYR A 227 -11.87 -15.53 2.53
N SER A 228 -11.19 -16.68 2.53
CA SER A 228 -9.74 -16.73 2.27
C SER A 228 -9.40 -18.02 1.51
N ASN A 229 -8.46 -17.94 0.58
CA ASN A 229 -8.06 -19.08 -0.26
C ASN A 229 -7.63 -20.33 0.50
N ASN A 230 -7.12 -20.15 1.72
CA ASN A 230 -6.67 -21.23 2.56
C ASN A 230 -7.75 -21.70 3.57
N ARG A 231 -8.92 -21.05 3.57
CA ARG A 231 -10.01 -21.31 4.51
C ARG A 231 -11.35 -21.15 3.80
N GLY A 232 -11.84 -22.23 3.25
CA GLY A 232 -13.18 -22.28 2.69
C GLY A 232 -14.32 -22.29 3.73
N ASP A 233 -14.01 -22.06 5.00
CA ASP A 233 -14.96 -22.09 6.11
C ASP A 233 -15.60 -20.73 6.44
N ASN A 234 -15.25 -19.67 5.71
CA ASN A 234 -15.74 -18.31 5.96
C ASN A 234 -15.58 -17.87 7.43
N SER A 235 -14.44 -18.16 8.03
CA SER A 235 -14.17 -17.85 9.43
C SER A 235 -14.26 -16.36 9.72
N TYR A 236 -14.70 -16.01 10.91
CA TYR A 236 -14.58 -14.66 11.43
C TYR A 236 -13.13 -14.34 11.79
N ILE A 237 -12.60 -13.30 11.19
CA ILE A 237 -11.25 -12.78 11.46
C ILE A 237 -11.38 -11.31 11.89
N PRO A 238 -11.33 -11.00 13.19
CA PRO A 238 -11.47 -9.64 13.70
C PRO A 238 -10.45 -8.69 13.07
N GLY A 239 -10.92 -7.53 12.59
CA GLY A 239 -10.07 -6.54 11.93
C GLY A 239 -9.70 -6.87 10.47
N ALA A 240 -10.13 -8.01 9.94
CA ALA A 240 -9.93 -8.32 8.53
C ALA A 240 -10.72 -7.34 7.66
N MET A 241 -10.08 -6.81 6.62
CA MET A 241 -10.73 -6.00 5.62
C MET A 241 -11.14 -6.87 4.43
N ILE A 242 -12.40 -6.77 4.03
CA ILE A 242 -12.90 -7.36 2.79
C ILE A 242 -12.68 -6.41 1.61
N PRO A 243 -12.66 -6.88 0.36
CA PRO A 243 -12.59 -6.02 -0.82
C PRO A 243 -13.76 -5.05 -0.94
N GLY A 244 -14.92 -5.40 -0.38
CA GLY A 244 -16.10 -4.59 -0.42
C GLY A 244 -16.79 -4.62 -1.78
N TYR A 245 -17.73 -3.70 -1.97
CA TYR A 245 -18.52 -3.65 -3.21
C TYR A 245 -17.77 -3.01 -4.36
N VAL A 246 -18.10 -3.43 -5.56
CA VAL A 246 -17.55 -2.87 -6.80
C VAL A 246 -18.36 -1.64 -7.18
N VAL A 247 -17.76 -0.48 -7.18
CA VAL A 247 -18.40 0.79 -7.57
C VAL A 247 -18.23 0.98 -9.07
N ILE A 248 -19.29 0.69 -9.84
CA ILE A 248 -19.29 0.73 -11.31
C ILE A 248 -20.23 1.83 -11.82
N LYS A 249 -19.73 2.67 -12.72
CA LYS A 249 -20.55 3.69 -13.42
C LYS A 249 -21.42 3.03 -14.53
N PRO A 250 -22.56 3.65 -14.89
CA PRO A 250 -23.05 4.98 -14.48
C PRO A 250 -23.90 5.00 -13.21
N ASP A 251 -24.47 3.91 -12.79
CA ASP A 251 -25.50 3.79 -11.76
C ASP A 251 -25.03 3.09 -10.48
N PHE A 252 -23.74 2.79 -10.42
CA PHE A 252 -23.08 2.15 -9.27
C PHE A 252 -23.83 0.89 -8.78
N PRO A 253 -24.13 -0.08 -9.67
CA PRO A 253 -24.77 -1.31 -9.25
C PRO A 253 -23.84 -2.04 -8.26
N GLU A 254 -24.43 -2.43 -7.15
CA GLU A 254 -23.71 -3.10 -6.07
C GLU A 254 -24.23 -4.53 -5.93
N CYS A 255 -23.34 -5.46 -5.65
CA CYS A 255 -23.75 -6.80 -5.31
C CYS A 255 -24.17 -6.85 -3.83
N ILE A 256 -25.49 -6.81 -3.60
CA ILE A 256 -26.10 -6.78 -2.26
C ILE A 256 -26.33 -8.22 -1.76
N THR A 257 -25.42 -9.11 -1.88
CA THR A 257 -25.68 -10.47 -1.43
C THR A 257 -24.96 -10.78 -0.15
N GLY A 258 -25.65 -11.35 0.82
CA GLY A 258 -25.04 -12.08 1.91
C GLY A 258 -24.31 -13.36 1.48
N PHE A 259 -24.07 -13.51 0.16
CA PHE A 259 -23.48 -14.67 -0.44
C PHE A 259 -21.95 -14.65 -0.20
N GLY A 260 -21.51 -15.37 0.82
CA GLY A 260 -20.12 -15.39 1.28
C GLY A 260 -19.09 -16.00 0.32
N MET A 261 -19.50 -16.36 -0.92
CA MET A 261 -18.64 -16.99 -1.92
C MET A 261 -18.19 -16.05 -3.03
N LEU A 262 -18.60 -14.79 -3.01
CA LEU A 262 -18.10 -13.80 -3.97
C LEU A 262 -16.71 -13.35 -3.55
N TRP A 263 -15.70 -14.09 -3.98
CA TRP A 263 -14.31 -13.87 -3.60
C TRP A 263 -13.83 -12.44 -3.89
N PHE A 264 -14.27 -11.82 -4.97
CA PHE A 264 -13.92 -10.44 -5.34
C PHE A 264 -14.53 -9.36 -4.42
N GLU A 265 -15.49 -9.72 -3.56
CA GLU A 265 -16.10 -8.83 -2.55
C GLU A 265 -15.77 -9.25 -1.12
N HIS A 266 -15.42 -10.50 -0.89
CA HIS A 266 -15.32 -11.06 0.45
C HIS A 266 -13.94 -11.62 0.80
N GLU A 267 -13.03 -11.74 -0.18
CA GLU A 267 -11.70 -12.29 0.10
C GLU A 267 -10.88 -11.32 0.95
N THR A 268 -10.42 -11.80 2.09
CA THR A 268 -9.48 -11.04 2.90
C THR A 268 -8.05 -11.41 2.55
N THR A 269 -7.18 -10.41 2.46
CA THR A 269 -5.76 -10.56 2.15
C THR A 269 -4.91 -9.83 3.18
N VAL A 270 -3.66 -10.24 3.34
CA VAL A 270 -2.71 -9.54 4.21
C VAL A 270 -2.43 -8.12 3.71
N SER A 271 -2.40 -7.92 2.38
CA SER A 271 -2.21 -6.59 1.80
C SER A 271 -3.36 -5.65 2.13
N ALA A 272 -4.61 -6.11 1.98
CA ALA A 272 -5.78 -5.33 2.34
C ALA A 272 -5.80 -4.95 3.83
N ALA A 273 -5.50 -5.92 4.70
CA ALA A 273 -5.42 -5.66 6.14
C ALA A 273 -4.32 -4.63 6.48
N SER A 274 -3.15 -4.71 5.85
CA SER A 274 -2.07 -3.75 6.08
C SER A 274 -2.42 -2.34 5.57
N SER A 275 -3.12 -2.24 4.44
CA SER A 275 -3.62 -0.96 3.92
C SER A 275 -4.61 -0.31 4.88
N TRP A 276 -5.52 -1.09 5.47
CA TRP A 276 -6.45 -0.61 6.47
C TRP A 276 -5.73 -0.14 7.75
N VAL A 277 -4.77 -0.89 8.26
CA VAL A 277 -4.00 -0.49 9.46
C VAL A 277 -3.30 0.85 9.24
N LEU A 278 -2.71 1.05 8.06
CA LEU A 278 -2.05 2.32 7.71
C LEU A 278 -3.06 3.47 7.58
N GLU A 279 -4.19 3.22 6.91
CA GLU A 279 -5.25 4.23 6.76
C GLU A 279 -5.88 4.62 8.10
N ALA A 280 -6.18 3.65 8.96
CA ALA A 280 -6.72 3.91 10.29
C ALA A 280 -5.76 4.75 11.15
N ALA A 281 -4.46 4.46 11.08
CA ALA A 281 -3.44 5.25 11.77
C ALA A 281 -3.33 6.68 11.21
N ALA A 282 -3.44 6.84 9.88
CA ALA A 282 -3.44 8.14 9.22
C ALA A 282 -4.67 8.97 9.61
N ALA A 283 -5.86 8.38 9.58
CA ALA A 283 -7.09 9.05 10.00
C ALA A 283 -7.06 9.44 11.48
N GLU A 284 -6.55 8.55 12.34
CA GLU A 284 -6.37 8.86 13.77
C GLU A 284 -5.40 10.03 13.98
N ALA A 285 -4.28 10.07 13.25
CA ALA A 285 -3.33 11.17 13.33
C ALA A 285 -4.00 12.51 12.98
N ILE A 286 -4.76 12.56 11.88
CA ILE A 286 -5.52 13.76 11.48
C ILE A 286 -6.52 14.19 12.56
N VAL A 287 -7.30 13.25 13.10
CA VAL A 287 -8.31 13.58 14.14
C VAL A 287 -7.65 14.10 15.41
N ARG A 288 -6.46 13.63 15.74
CA ARG A 288 -5.68 14.09 16.88
C ARG A 288 -4.93 15.39 16.63
N GLU A 289 -4.85 15.87 15.40
CA GLU A 289 -4.22 17.15 15.10
C GLU A 289 -4.95 18.30 15.80
N LYS A 290 -4.21 19.08 16.59
CA LYS A 290 -4.77 20.30 17.17
C LYS A 290 -5.05 21.32 16.07
N PRO A 291 -6.16 22.09 16.18
CA PRO A 291 -6.43 23.19 15.25
C PRO A 291 -5.21 24.09 15.07
N THR A 292 -4.97 24.54 13.86
CA THR A 292 -3.78 25.33 13.47
C THR A 292 -3.60 26.60 14.31
N SER A 293 -4.69 27.11 14.95
CA SER A 293 -4.66 28.24 15.90
C SER A 293 -3.88 27.93 17.19
N GLU A 294 -3.85 26.67 17.63
CA GLU A 294 -3.13 26.27 18.85
C GLU A 294 -1.65 25.91 18.59
N ARG A 295 -1.28 25.59 17.34
CA ARG A 295 0.11 25.30 16.96
C ARG A 295 1.03 26.55 17.02
N LYS A 296 0.47 27.76 16.93
CA LYS A 296 1.24 29.03 16.94
C LYS A 296 1.48 29.61 18.33
N SER A 297 0.86 29.09 19.38
CA SER A 297 0.99 29.62 20.75
C SER A 297 2.04 28.90 21.61
N GLY A 298 2.73 27.91 21.08
CA GLY A 298 3.68 27.06 21.80
C GLY A 298 5.16 27.24 21.40
N LYS A 299 5.55 28.46 20.95
CA LYS A 299 6.98 28.82 20.74
C LYS A 299 7.40 29.91 21.69
#